data_313e0357aab18730ff407d24227f3ccc
#
_entry.id   313e0357aab18730ff407d24227f3ccc
#
_cell.length_a   1.000
_cell.length_b   1.000
_cell.length_c   1.000
_cell.angle_alpha   90.00
_cell.angle_beta   90.00
_cell.angle_gamma   90.00
#
_symmetry.space_group_name_H-M   'P 1'
#
loop_
_entity.id
_entity.type
_entity.pdbx_description
1 polymer ?
#
loop_
_entity_poly.entity_id
_entity_poly.type
_entity_poly.pdbx_seq_one_letter_code
_entity_poly.pdbx_strand_id
1 'polypeptide(L)'
;MLGEHLAPLTRRVSELLEHKRLGLTEAARRVCVIGAAARSAGEWFQVLAGAMLQRRQLRLRYHARGRNEVSERVVCPQRLVHYRDNWYLDAWCHMRKGLRSFAVDRVKQAAELPDAAREIPDDELDEHLASAYGIFSGKANKTAVLRFSAERARWVADERWHPKQVGQFLTDGRYELRIPYRDDRELLMDIMRHGPEVEVVAPDTLRKAVTGQLKSALAQYGG
;
A
#
# COMPACT_ATOMS: atom_id res chain seq x y z
N MET A 1 -16.74 0.81 17.71
CA MET A 1 -15.56 1.44 17.08
C MET A 1 -14.76 0.55 16.11
N LEU A 2 -14.86 -0.79 16.15
CA LEU A 2 -14.26 -1.65 15.09
C LEU A 2 -15.07 -1.69 13.78
N GLY A 3 -16.37 -1.40 13.82
CA GLY A 3 -17.27 -1.51 12.66
C GLY A 3 -17.04 -0.49 11.54
N GLU A 4 -16.56 0.69 11.86
CA GLU A 4 -16.38 1.77 10.87
C GLU A 4 -15.16 1.55 9.94
N HIS A 5 -14.13 0.85 10.42
CA HIS A 5 -12.92 0.57 9.62
C HIS A 5 -13.09 -0.63 8.68
N LEU A 6 -14.13 -1.44 8.89
CA LEU A 6 -14.47 -2.59 8.06
C LEU A 6 -15.55 -2.26 7.01
N ALA A 7 -16.10 -1.04 7.01
CA ALA A 7 -17.16 -0.63 6.11
C ALA A 7 -16.87 -0.92 4.60
N PRO A 8 -15.66 -0.70 4.08
CA PRO A 8 -15.35 -1.02 2.69
C PRO A 8 -15.37 -2.54 2.41
N LEU A 9 -14.91 -3.34 3.36
CA LEU A 9 -14.92 -4.81 3.26
C LEU A 9 -16.34 -5.36 3.44
N THR A 10 -17.10 -4.80 4.39
CA THR A 10 -18.50 -5.17 4.61
C THR A 10 -19.35 -4.84 3.39
N ARG A 11 -19.11 -3.70 2.74
CA ARG A 11 -19.78 -3.32 1.49
C ARG A 11 -19.46 -4.30 0.37
N ARG A 12 -18.19 -4.68 0.20
CA ARG A 12 -17.75 -5.65 -0.82
C ARG A 12 -18.32 -7.05 -0.59
N VAL A 13 -18.42 -7.46 0.67
CA VAL A 13 -19.11 -8.71 1.05
C VAL A 13 -20.61 -8.59 0.80
N SER A 14 -21.23 -7.44 1.10
CA SER A 14 -22.64 -7.19 0.79
C SER A 14 -22.93 -7.23 -0.70
N GLU A 15 -22.11 -6.59 -1.54
CA GLU A 15 -22.23 -6.63 -3.00
C GLU A 15 -22.12 -8.07 -3.56
N LEU A 16 -21.24 -8.92 -2.97
CA LEU A 16 -21.12 -10.32 -3.33
C LEU A 16 -22.32 -11.18 -2.90
N LEU A 17 -23.04 -10.77 -1.84
CA LEU A 17 -24.19 -11.48 -1.27
C LEU A 17 -25.55 -10.98 -1.79
N GLU A 18 -25.61 -9.79 -2.39
CA GLU A 18 -26.84 -9.20 -2.94
C GLU A 18 -27.49 -10.04 -4.05
N HIS A 19 -26.72 -10.92 -4.73
CA HIS A 19 -27.25 -11.83 -5.75
C HIS A 19 -28.15 -12.95 -5.20
N LYS A 20 -28.24 -13.14 -3.89
CA LYS A 20 -29.07 -14.17 -3.25
C LYS A 20 -29.82 -13.61 -2.06
N ARG A 21 -30.86 -12.84 -2.22
CA ARG A 21 -31.90 -12.42 -1.22
C ARG A 21 -31.70 -12.93 0.24
N LEU A 22 -30.47 -12.98 0.74
CA LEU A 22 -30.15 -13.32 2.10
C LEU A 22 -30.13 -12.03 2.90
N GLY A 23 -30.93 -11.94 3.96
CA GLY A 23 -31.03 -10.75 4.79
C GLY A 23 -29.65 -10.33 5.29
N LEU A 24 -29.27 -9.07 5.04
CA LEU A 24 -27.98 -8.46 5.41
C LEU A 24 -27.59 -8.71 6.88
N THR A 25 -28.59 -8.78 7.77
CA THR A 25 -28.40 -9.02 9.21
C THR A 25 -27.90 -10.44 9.50
N GLU A 26 -28.39 -11.45 8.79
CA GLU A 26 -27.96 -12.84 8.99
C GLU A 26 -26.58 -13.09 8.35
N ALA A 27 -26.31 -12.49 7.19
CA ALA A 27 -24.98 -12.53 6.57
C ALA A 27 -23.91 -11.86 7.45
N ALA A 28 -24.21 -10.73 8.07
CA ALA A 28 -23.31 -10.03 8.99
C ALA A 28 -22.99 -10.84 10.26
N ARG A 29 -23.89 -11.72 10.70
CA ARG A 29 -23.65 -12.62 11.84
C ARG A 29 -22.78 -13.81 11.51
N ARG A 30 -22.78 -14.27 10.25
CA ARG A 30 -22.08 -15.48 9.81
C ARG A 30 -20.77 -15.22 9.08
N VAL A 31 -20.57 -14.00 8.56
CA VAL A 31 -19.35 -13.59 7.90
C VAL A 31 -18.50 -12.79 8.89
N CYS A 32 -17.46 -13.41 9.40
CA CYS A 32 -16.48 -12.75 10.25
C CYS A 32 -15.24 -12.39 9.42
N VAL A 33 -14.93 -11.10 9.32
CA VAL A 33 -13.69 -10.63 8.73
C VAL A 33 -12.65 -10.50 9.84
N ILE A 34 -11.75 -11.46 9.90
CA ILE A 34 -10.60 -11.41 10.80
C ILE A 34 -9.50 -10.63 10.06
N GLY A 35 -9.40 -9.34 10.34
CA GLY A 35 -8.33 -8.50 9.80
C GLY A 35 -7.03 -8.71 10.56
N ALA A 36 -5.89 -8.60 9.88
CA ALA A 36 -4.63 -8.33 10.56
C ALA A 36 -4.76 -7.01 11.34
N ALA A 37 -3.93 -6.81 12.37
CA ALA A 37 -3.97 -5.64 13.23
C ALA A 37 -4.01 -4.35 12.40
N ALA A 38 -5.20 -3.74 12.29
CA ALA A 38 -5.37 -2.48 11.59
C ALA A 38 -4.78 -1.36 12.45
N ARG A 39 -4.03 -0.47 11.83
CA ARG A 39 -3.59 0.75 12.49
C ARG A 39 -4.77 1.68 12.66
N SER A 40 -4.77 2.43 13.76
CA SER A 40 -5.75 3.51 13.95
C SER A 40 -5.70 4.45 12.74
N ALA A 41 -6.87 4.90 12.28
CA ALA A 41 -6.97 5.92 11.23
C ALA A 41 -6.26 7.24 11.62
N GLY A 42 -5.85 7.38 12.89
CA GLY A 42 -5.17 8.54 13.42
C GLY A 42 -6.14 9.64 13.86
N GLU A 43 -5.69 10.43 14.81
CA GLU A 43 -6.44 11.54 15.42
C GLU A 43 -6.90 12.58 14.37
N TRP A 44 -6.13 12.76 13.30
CA TRP A 44 -6.34 13.82 12.31
C TRP A 44 -7.16 13.38 11.08
N PHE A 45 -7.62 12.13 11.03
CA PHE A 45 -8.33 11.58 9.87
C PHE A 45 -9.52 12.45 9.44
N GLN A 46 -10.34 12.89 10.40
CA GLN A 46 -11.53 13.70 10.11
C GLN A 46 -11.18 15.07 9.52
N VAL A 47 -10.11 15.70 10.03
CA VAL A 47 -9.63 16.99 9.52
C VAL A 47 -9.11 16.83 8.08
N LEU A 48 -8.35 15.76 7.82
CA LEU A 48 -7.83 15.44 6.48
C LEU A 48 -8.97 15.17 5.48
N ALA A 49 -9.96 14.37 5.89
CA ALA A 49 -11.12 14.05 5.08
C ALA A 49 -11.99 15.29 4.82
N GLY A 50 -12.22 16.11 5.84
CA GLY A 50 -12.99 17.36 5.73
C GLY A 50 -12.36 18.32 4.73
N ALA A 51 -11.08 18.63 4.88
CA ALA A 51 -10.35 19.52 3.97
C ALA A 51 -10.30 18.99 2.53
N MET A 52 -10.16 17.66 2.36
CA MET A 52 -10.19 17.02 1.05
C MET A 52 -11.55 17.22 0.36
N LEU A 53 -12.65 16.96 1.08
CA LEU A 53 -14.01 17.10 0.54
C LEU A 53 -14.37 18.56 0.25
N GLN A 54 -13.90 19.49 1.09
CA GLN A 54 -14.11 20.93 0.92
C GLN A 54 -13.14 21.57 -0.07
N ARG A 55 -12.22 20.79 -0.64
CA ARG A 55 -11.19 21.28 -1.58
C ARG A 55 -10.36 22.42 -1.01
N ARG A 56 -9.92 22.26 0.26
CA ARG A 56 -9.09 23.21 1.00
C ARG A 56 -7.68 22.68 1.16
N GLN A 57 -6.71 23.61 1.22
CA GLN A 57 -5.34 23.25 1.55
C GLN A 57 -5.22 22.85 3.02
N LEU A 58 -4.21 22.05 3.31
CA LEU A 58 -3.86 21.60 4.65
C LEU A 58 -2.43 22.01 5.00
N ARG A 59 -2.25 22.48 6.23
CA ARG A 59 -0.93 22.55 6.88
C ARG A 59 -0.79 21.30 7.73
N LEU A 60 0.25 20.52 7.47
CA LEU A 60 0.55 19.27 8.17
C LEU A 60 1.88 19.41 8.92
N ARG A 61 1.90 18.98 10.17
CA ARG A 61 3.13 18.61 10.87
C ARG A 61 3.31 17.12 10.74
N TYR A 62 4.27 16.69 9.92
CA TYR A 62 4.41 15.32 9.46
C TYR A 62 5.72 14.68 9.92
N HIS A 63 5.64 13.48 10.51
CA HIS A 63 6.80 12.71 10.94
C HIS A 63 7.21 11.69 9.86
N ALA A 64 8.32 11.95 9.18
CA ALA A 64 8.89 11.03 8.17
C ALA A 64 9.74 9.94 8.85
N ARG A 65 9.22 8.71 8.92
CA ARG A 65 9.92 7.57 9.57
C ARG A 65 11.33 7.33 9.02
N GLY A 66 11.50 7.33 7.71
CA GLY A 66 12.78 7.00 7.08
C GLY A 66 13.94 7.94 7.44
N ARG A 67 13.63 9.17 7.89
CA ARG A 67 14.62 10.16 8.36
C ARG A 67 14.49 10.48 9.83
N ASN A 68 13.44 9.98 10.48
CA ASN A 68 13.06 10.31 11.85
C ASN A 68 12.92 11.82 12.10
N GLU A 69 12.41 12.55 11.09
CA GLU A 69 12.29 14.00 11.11
C GLU A 69 10.83 14.44 11.12
N VAL A 70 10.53 15.46 11.90
CA VAL A 70 9.25 16.17 11.85
C VAL A 70 9.41 17.42 11.01
N SER A 71 8.49 17.66 10.09
CA SER A 71 8.53 18.81 9.22
C SER A 71 7.13 19.32 8.91
N GLU A 72 7.02 20.64 8.69
CA GLU A 72 5.78 21.24 8.23
C GLU A 72 5.64 21.09 6.71
N ARG A 73 4.40 20.85 6.27
CA ARG A 73 4.03 20.72 4.86
C ARG A 73 2.74 21.49 4.62
N VAL A 74 2.71 22.28 3.56
CA VAL A 74 1.45 22.73 2.96
C VAL A 74 1.15 21.77 1.80
N VAL A 75 -0.06 21.21 1.81
CA VAL A 75 -0.47 20.23 0.83
C VAL A 75 -1.89 20.51 0.32
N CYS A 76 -2.16 20.14 -0.94
CA CYS A 76 -3.49 20.12 -1.52
C CYS A 76 -3.98 18.66 -1.51
N PRO A 77 -4.89 18.26 -0.61
CA PRO A 77 -5.39 16.89 -0.53
C PRO A 77 -6.16 16.51 -1.78
N GLN A 78 -5.96 15.28 -2.26
CA GLN A 78 -6.61 14.75 -3.45
C GLN A 78 -7.46 13.52 -3.15
N ARG A 79 -6.88 12.49 -2.53
CA ARG A 79 -7.54 11.22 -2.22
C ARG A 79 -7.12 10.67 -0.87
N LEU A 80 -8.03 9.99 -0.18
CA LEU A 80 -7.72 9.10 0.94
C LEU A 80 -7.73 7.66 0.43
N VAL A 81 -6.61 6.97 0.62
CA VAL A 81 -6.38 5.61 0.15
C VAL A 81 -6.15 4.70 1.34
N HIS A 82 -6.97 3.65 1.48
CA HIS A 82 -6.69 2.57 2.43
C HIS A 82 -5.86 1.51 1.73
N TYR A 83 -4.62 1.31 2.20
CA TYR A 83 -3.72 0.33 1.64
C TYR A 83 -3.14 -0.56 2.75
N ARG A 84 -3.35 -1.88 2.61
CA ARG A 84 -3.02 -2.89 3.63
C ARG A 84 -3.71 -2.58 4.96
N ASP A 85 -2.95 -2.14 5.96
CA ASP A 85 -3.39 -1.88 7.34
C ASP A 85 -3.41 -0.38 7.69
N ASN A 86 -3.21 0.51 6.72
CA ASN A 86 -3.06 1.93 6.99
C ASN A 86 -3.79 2.84 5.99
N TRP A 87 -4.11 4.05 6.42
CA TRP A 87 -4.64 5.11 5.59
C TRP A 87 -3.53 6.03 5.09
N TYR A 88 -3.68 6.48 3.86
CA TYR A 88 -2.77 7.41 3.20
C TYR A 88 -3.55 8.55 2.58
N LEU A 89 -3.00 9.75 2.67
CA LEU A 89 -3.48 10.93 1.99
C LEU A 89 -2.58 11.19 0.79
N ASP A 90 -3.09 11.03 -0.42
CA ASP A 90 -2.43 11.51 -1.62
C ASP A 90 -2.70 13.00 -1.76
N ALA A 91 -1.64 13.77 -1.88
CA ALA A 91 -1.72 15.21 -1.93
C ALA A 91 -0.59 15.81 -2.76
N TRP A 92 -0.85 16.94 -3.40
CA TRP A 92 0.18 17.79 -3.96
C TRP A 92 0.93 18.49 -2.84
N CYS A 93 2.22 18.27 -2.75
CA CYS A 93 3.07 18.88 -1.72
C CYS A 93 3.78 20.11 -2.29
N HIS A 94 3.49 21.30 -1.75
CA HIS A 94 4.10 22.56 -2.20
C HIS A 94 5.62 22.55 -2.03
N MET A 95 6.13 22.04 -0.89
CA MET A 95 7.57 21.95 -0.65
C MET A 95 8.28 21.05 -1.66
N ARG A 96 7.66 19.96 -2.08
CA ARG A 96 8.26 18.97 -3.00
C ARG A 96 7.83 19.16 -4.46
N LYS A 97 6.95 20.14 -4.71
CA LYS A 97 6.41 20.46 -6.04
C LYS A 97 5.95 19.23 -6.81
N GLY A 98 5.15 18.38 -6.14
CA GLY A 98 4.66 17.14 -6.75
C GLY A 98 3.76 16.32 -5.83
N LEU A 99 3.06 15.34 -6.39
CA LEU A 99 2.24 14.40 -5.67
C LEU A 99 3.07 13.55 -4.70
N ARG A 100 2.51 13.33 -3.51
CA ARG A 100 3.10 12.51 -2.43
C ARG A 100 1.99 11.84 -1.65
N SER A 101 2.27 10.63 -1.20
CA SER A 101 1.40 9.89 -0.26
C SER A 101 1.91 10.09 1.16
N PHE A 102 1.04 10.56 2.03
CA PHE A 102 1.29 10.79 3.44
C PHE A 102 0.54 9.75 4.27
N ALA A 103 1.24 8.94 5.03
CA ALA A 103 0.62 8.00 5.96
C ALA A 103 -0.10 8.79 7.07
N VAL A 104 -1.41 8.55 7.24
CA VAL A 104 -2.26 9.36 8.13
C VAL A 104 -1.84 9.19 9.59
N ASP A 105 -1.41 8.00 10.00
CA ASP A 105 -0.88 7.70 11.34
C ASP A 105 0.41 8.48 11.69
N ARG A 106 1.00 9.17 10.71
CA ARG A 106 2.22 9.99 10.84
C ARG A 106 1.96 11.49 10.92
N VAL A 107 0.74 11.89 10.74
CA VAL A 107 0.33 13.28 10.94
C VAL A 107 0.29 13.57 12.43
N LYS A 108 1.13 14.48 12.88
CA LYS A 108 1.22 14.93 14.28
C LYS A 108 0.30 16.12 14.56
N GLN A 109 -0.01 16.88 13.51
CA GLN A 109 -0.94 18.01 13.56
C GLN A 109 -1.43 18.31 12.15
N ALA A 110 -2.70 18.64 12.01
CA ALA A 110 -3.30 19.09 10.77
C ALA A 110 -4.18 20.31 11.02
N ALA A 111 -4.10 21.29 10.13
CA ALA A 111 -4.98 22.44 10.14
C ALA A 111 -5.42 22.76 8.71
N GLU A 112 -6.71 22.99 8.53
CA GLU A 112 -7.26 23.48 7.27
C GLU A 112 -6.83 24.93 7.04
N LEU A 113 -6.50 25.27 5.80
CA LEU A 113 -6.17 26.61 5.37
C LEU A 113 -7.32 27.19 4.54
N PRO A 114 -7.46 28.55 4.53
CA PRO A 114 -8.53 29.20 3.77
C PRO A 114 -8.35 29.09 2.25
N ASP A 115 -7.17 28.76 1.80
CA ASP A 115 -6.83 28.66 0.38
C ASP A 115 -7.45 27.42 -0.26
N ALA A 116 -7.90 27.57 -1.52
CA ALA A 116 -8.39 26.46 -2.30
C ALA A 116 -7.26 25.46 -2.63
N ALA A 117 -7.55 24.17 -2.59
CA ALA A 117 -6.60 23.15 -3.01
C ALA A 117 -6.44 23.17 -4.54
N ARG A 118 -5.21 22.93 -4.99
CA ARG A 118 -4.94 22.65 -6.41
C ARG A 118 -5.61 21.34 -6.80
N GLU A 119 -6.33 21.32 -7.91
CA GLU A 119 -6.90 20.11 -8.50
C GLU A 119 -5.84 19.38 -9.35
N ILE A 120 -5.83 18.07 -9.24
CA ILE A 120 -5.03 17.16 -10.06
C ILE A 120 -6.00 16.24 -10.81
N PRO A 121 -5.86 16.08 -12.13
CA PRO A 121 -6.71 15.19 -12.92
C PRO A 121 -6.68 13.75 -12.41
N ASP A 122 -7.80 13.04 -12.53
CA ASP A 122 -7.96 11.68 -12.01
C ASP A 122 -7.02 10.69 -12.68
N ASP A 123 -6.74 10.83 -13.96
CA ASP A 123 -5.79 10.02 -14.71
C ASP A 123 -4.36 10.17 -14.17
N GLU A 124 -3.93 11.40 -13.81
CA GLU A 124 -2.64 11.66 -13.18
C GLU A 124 -2.58 11.01 -11.78
N LEU A 125 -3.67 11.08 -11.01
CA LEU A 125 -3.78 10.43 -9.70
C LEU A 125 -3.76 8.91 -9.83
N ASP A 126 -4.46 8.36 -10.81
CA ASP A 126 -4.48 6.92 -11.07
C ASP A 126 -3.11 6.42 -11.55
N GLU A 127 -2.45 7.15 -12.43
CA GLU A 127 -1.07 6.84 -12.82
C GLU A 127 -0.12 6.88 -11.63
N HIS A 128 -0.31 7.83 -10.71
CA HIS A 128 0.50 7.95 -9.50
C HIS A 128 0.36 6.73 -8.58
N LEU A 129 -0.86 6.20 -8.41
CA LEU A 129 -1.15 5.04 -7.56
C LEU A 129 -0.83 3.70 -8.25
N ALA A 130 -1.21 3.57 -9.53
CA ALA A 130 -1.20 2.29 -10.24
C ALA A 130 0.15 1.96 -10.89
N SER A 131 1.09 2.90 -10.90
CA SER A 131 2.28 2.80 -11.75
C SER A 131 3.41 1.98 -11.15
N ALA A 132 3.41 1.73 -9.84
CA ALA A 132 4.47 0.97 -9.18
C ALA A 132 3.94 0.08 -8.05
N TYR A 133 4.69 -0.96 -7.70
CA TYR A 133 4.39 -1.83 -6.59
C TYR A 133 4.41 -1.06 -5.26
N GLY A 134 3.32 -1.18 -4.49
CA GLY A 134 3.20 -0.58 -3.16
C GLY A 134 2.70 0.86 -3.16
N ILE A 135 2.67 1.44 -1.96
CA ILE A 135 2.20 2.82 -1.73
C ILE A 135 3.24 3.89 -2.08
N PHE A 136 4.50 3.50 -2.31
CA PHE A 136 5.56 4.43 -2.70
C PHE A 136 5.47 4.77 -4.18
N SER A 137 4.59 5.68 -4.46
CA SER A 137 4.09 6.07 -5.76
C SER A 137 5.14 6.67 -6.69
N GLY A 138 4.84 6.59 -7.96
CA GLY A 138 5.58 7.14 -9.09
C GLY A 138 5.81 6.07 -10.15
N LYS A 139 6.04 6.51 -11.38
CA LYS A 139 6.17 5.63 -12.55
C LYS A 139 7.19 4.52 -12.31
N ALA A 140 6.77 3.28 -12.46
CA ALA A 140 7.67 2.12 -12.39
C ALA A 140 8.79 2.28 -13.43
N ASN A 141 10.02 2.07 -12.99
CA ASN A 141 11.21 2.16 -13.85
C ASN A 141 12.07 0.90 -13.79
N LYS A 142 11.61 -0.11 -13.06
CA LYS A 142 12.27 -1.40 -12.88
C LYS A 142 11.23 -2.51 -12.93
N THR A 143 11.69 -3.73 -13.26
CA THR A 143 10.88 -4.95 -13.17
C THR A 143 11.61 -5.96 -12.31
N ALA A 144 10.96 -6.45 -11.27
CA ALA A 144 11.45 -7.60 -10.51
C ALA A 144 11.05 -8.89 -11.21
N VAL A 145 11.96 -9.84 -11.26
CA VAL A 145 11.70 -11.21 -11.69
C VAL A 145 11.93 -12.10 -10.47
N LEU A 146 10.83 -12.64 -9.95
CA LEU A 146 10.82 -13.52 -8.78
C LEU A 146 10.51 -14.94 -9.23
N ARG A 147 11.20 -15.90 -8.66
CA ARG A 147 10.96 -17.32 -8.96
C ARG A 147 10.65 -18.05 -7.67
N PHE A 148 9.44 -18.59 -7.61
CA PHE A 148 8.94 -19.34 -6.46
C PHE A 148 9.14 -20.83 -6.65
N SER A 149 9.37 -21.56 -5.57
CA SER A 149 9.42 -23.03 -5.58
C SER A 149 8.12 -23.62 -6.12
N ALA A 150 8.16 -24.86 -6.60
CA ALA A 150 6.97 -25.58 -7.09
C ALA A 150 5.89 -25.73 -6.00
N GLU A 151 6.30 -25.81 -4.74
CA GLU A 151 5.37 -25.87 -3.62
C GLU A 151 4.69 -24.51 -3.43
N ARG A 152 5.44 -23.42 -3.32
CA ARG A 152 4.91 -22.08 -3.11
C ARG A 152 4.11 -21.56 -4.30
N ALA A 153 4.42 -22.01 -5.51
CA ALA A 153 3.71 -21.68 -6.74
C ALA A 153 2.20 -21.92 -6.66
N ARG A 154 1.76 -22.95 -5.92
CA ARG A 154 0.34 -23.31 -5.75
C ARG A 154 -0.51 -22.21 -5.12
N TRP A 155 0.09 -21.31 -4.35
CA TRP A 155 -0.58 -20.16 -3.72
C TRP A 155 -0.30 -18.88 -4.48
N VAL A 156 0.96 -18.60 -4.79
CA VAL A 156 1.37 -17.33 -5.40
C VAL A 156 0.82 -17.15 -6.81
N ALA A 157 0.56 -18.23 -7.55
CA ALA A 157 0.00 -18.14 -8.88
C ALA A 157 -1.41 -17.50 -8.90
N ASP A 158 -2.18 -17.67 -7.82
CA ASP A 158 -3.51 -17.10 -7.67
C ASP A 158 -3.49 -15.70 -7.03
N GLU A 159 -2.32 -15.25 -6.52
CA GLU A 159 -2.18 -13.96 -5.88
C GLU A 159 -1.99 -12.83 -6.91
N ARG A 160 -2.62 -11.69 -6.63
CA ARG A 160 -2.43 -10.49 -7.43
C ARG A 160 -1.64 -9.43 -6.65
N TRP A 161 -0.35 -9.41 -6.89
CA TRP A 161 0.58 -8.47 -6.26
C TRP A 161 0.56 -7.10 -6.94
N HIS A 162 0.37 -7.08 -8.28
CA HIS A 162 0.31 -5.85 -9.05
C HIS A 162 -0.64 -5.99 -10.25
N PRO A 163 -1.42 -4.94 -10.62
CA PRO A 163 -2.34 -5.01 -11.77
C PRO A 163 -1.68 -5.41 -13.10
N LYS A 164 -0.41 -5.01 -13.28
CA LYS A 164 0.38 -5.28 -14.49
C LYS A 164 1.41 -6.40 -14.29
N GLN A 165 1.22 -7.27 -13.29
CA GLN A 165 2.09 -8.43 -13.13
C GLN A 165 1.91 -9.42 -14.26
N VAL A 166 2.99 -10.12 -14.59
CA VAL A 166 2.98 -11.25 -15.52
C VAL A 166 3.57 -12.45 -14.82
N GLY A 167 2.82 -13.55 -14.79
CA GLY A 167 3.23 -14.79 -14.15
C GLY A 167 3.16 -15.97 -15.10
N GLN A 168 4.08 -16.92 -14.96
CA GLN A 168 4.11 -18.14 -15.74
C GLN A 168 4.69 -19.33 -14.96
N PHE A 169 4.13 -20.51 -15.15
CA PHE A 169 4.75 -21.74 -14.68
C PHE A 169 5.94 -22.12 -15.58
N LEU A 170 7.00 -22.56 -14.95
CA LEU A 170 8.16 -23.15 -15.63
C LEU A 170 7.99 -24.65 -15.78
N THR A 171 8.79 -25.29 -16.65
CA THR A 171 8.71 -26.73 -16.94
C THR A 171 8.99 -27.62 -15.73
N ASP A 172 9.70 -27.09 -14.72
CA ASP A 172 10.04 -27.79 -13.47
C ASP A 172 9.01 -27.52 -12.35
N GLY A 173 7.87 -26.92 -12.67
CA GLY A 173 6.78 -26.62 -11.72
C GLY A 173 6.98 -25.34 -10.91
N ARG A 174 8.13 -24.68 -10.99
CA ARG A 174 8.35 -23.36 -10.37
C ARG A 174 7.49 -22.29 -11.05
N TYR A 175 7.24 -21.19 -10.36
CA TYR A 175 6.48 -20.07 -10.89
C TYR A 175 7.33 -18.81 -10.98
N GLU A 176 7.42 -18.23 -12.16
CA GLU A 176 8.11 -16.96 -12.39
C GLU A 176 7.09 -15.83 -12.43
N LEU A 177 7.29 -14.84 -11.57
CA LEU A 177 6.45 -13.65 -11.43
C LEU A 177 7.25 -12.39 -11.75
N ARG A 178 6.77 -11.61 -12.70
CA ARG A 178 7.35 -10.32 -13.10
C ARG A 178 6.49 -9.19 -12.60
N ILE A 179 7.08 -8.27 -11.81
CA ILE A 179 6.38 -7.19 -11.14
C ILE A 179 7.06 -5.86 -11.47
N PRO A 180 6.34 -4.89 -12.08
CA PRO A 180 6.86 -3.54 -12.23
C PRO A 180 6.94 -2.84 -10.86
N TYR A 181 8.07 -2.21 -10.54
CA TYR A 181 8.25 -1.49 -9.30
C TYR A 181 9.13 -0.25 -9.47
N ARG A 182 9.12 0.62 -8.47
CA ARG A 182 9.98 1.80 -8.37
C ARG A 182 10.83 1.75 -7.11
N ASP A 183 10.17 1.57 -5.97
CA ASP A 183 10.79 1.48 -4.65
C ASP A 183 10.76 0.03 -4.19
N ASP A 184 11.87 -0.46 -3.69
CA ASP A 184 12.03 -1.87 -3.32
C ASP A 184 11.62 -2.20 -1.88
N ARG A 185 11.33 -1.20 -1.04
CA ARG A 185 11.07 -1.40 0.40
C ARG A 185 9.92 -2.35 0.69
N GLU A 186 8.77 -2.17 0.03
CA GLU A 186 7.62 -3.05 0.24
C GLU A 186 7.81 -4.40 -0.44
N LEU A 187 8.35 -4.38 -1.66
CA LEU A 187 8.63 -5.60 -2.40
C LEU A 187 9.64 -6.48 -1.65
N LEU A 188 10.64 -5.86 -1.02
CA LEU A 188 11.61 -6.55 -0.18
C LEU A 188 10.94 -7.24 1.02
N MET A 189 10.03 -6.55 1.71
CA MET A 189 9.27 -7.15 2.82
C MET A 189 8.43 -8.34 2.37
N ASP A 190 7.76 -8.23 1.22
CA ASP A 190 6.94 -9.32 0.69
C ASP A 190 7.81 -10.50 0.24
N ILE A 191 8.96 -10.25 -0.39
CA ILE A 191 9.92 -11.30 -0.72
C ILE A 191 10.40 -12.01 0.55
N MET A 192 10.83 -11.25 1.57
CA MET A 192 11.32 -11.81 2.83
C MET A 192 10.28 -12.68 3.55
N ARG A 193 8.98 -12.39 3.39
CA ARG A 193 7.89 -13.18 3.96
C ARG A 193 7.82 -14.61 3.42
N HIS A 194 8.35 -14.86 2.22
CA HIS A 194 8.39 -16.19 1.61
C HIS A 194 9.66 -16.99 1.98
N GLY A 195 10.63 -16.36 2.65
CA GLY A 195 11.83 -17.02 3.11
C GLY A 195 12.58 -17.74 1.98
N PRO A 196 12.88 -19.06 2.14
CA PRO A 196 13.62 -19.83 1.15
C PRO A 196 12.81 -20.18 -0.11
N GLU A 197 11.50 -19.93 -0.10
CA GLU A 197 10.58 -20.33 -1.17
C GLU A 197 10.58 -19.36 -2.37
N VAL A 198 11.39 -18.30 -2.33
CA VAL A 198 11.48 -17.31 -3.39
C VAL A 198 12.92 -16.93 -3.70
N GLU A 199 13.24 -16.89 -4.98
CA GLU A 199 14.51 -16.36 -5.50
C GLU A 199 14.26 -15.08 -6.28
N VAL A 200 15.06 -14.04 -6.03
CA VAL A 200 15.13 -12.87 -6.91
C VAL A 200 16.07 -13.19 -8.06
N VAL A 201 15.51 -13.35 -9.26
CA VAL A 201 16.27 -13.61 -10.48
C VAL A 201 16.85 -12.32 -11.04
N ALA A 202 16.05 -11.25 -11.03
CA ALA A 202 16.44 -9.91 -11.50
C ALA A 202 15.64 -8.81 -10.79
N PRO A 203 16.16 -7.59 -10.72
CA PRO A 203 17.51 -7.18 -11.07
C PRO A 203 18.52 -7.48 -9.94
N ASP A 204 19.79 -7.45 -10.26
CA ASP A 204 20.87 -7.70 -9.30
C ASP A 204 20.85 -6.76 -8.09
N THR A 205 20.39 -5.53 -8.27
CA THR A 205 20.25 -4.56 -7.16
C THR A 205 19.25 -5.06 -6.11
N LEU A 206 18.11 -5.59 -6.53
CA LEU A 206 17.10 -6.17 -5.64
C LEU A 206 17.63 -7.47 -5.00
N ARG A 207 18.27 -8.33 -5.80
CA ARG A 207 18.90 -9.56 -5.30
C ARG A 207 19.92 -9.26 -4.19
N LYS A 208 20.79 -8.28 -4.39
CA LYS A 208 21.76 -7.82 -3.38
C LYS A 208 21.08 -7.29 -2.11
N ALA A 209 20.01 -6.53 -2.25
CA ALA A 209 19.23 -6.02 -1.12
C ALA A 209 18.64 -7.16 -0.28
N VAL A 210 18.00 -8.16 -0.93
CA VAL A 210 17.47 -9.36 -0.26
C VAL A 210 18.59 -10.12 0.44
N THR A 211 19.72 -10.39 -0.26
CA THR A 211 20.86 -11.10 0.31
C THR A 211 21.43 -10.37 1.53
N GLY A 212 21.49 -9.04 1.49
CA GLY A 212 21.95 -8.22 2.63
C GLY A 212 21.03 -8.36 3.83
N GLN A 213 19.71 -8.32 3.63
CA GLN A 213 18.72 -8.50 4.70
C GLN A 213 18.80 -9.91 5.30
N LEU A 214 18.93 -10.94 4.47
CA LEU A 214 19.06 -12.33 4.93
C LEU A 214 20.31 -12.52 5.78
N LYS A 215 21.47 -11.98 5.35
CA LYS A 215 22.72 -12.02 6.13
C LYS A 215 22.57 -11.29 7.46
N SER A 216 21.96 -10.10 7.45
CA SER A 216 21.71 -9.34 8.68
C SER A 216 20.75 -10.07 9.62
N ALA A 217 19.73 -10.72 9.07
CA ALA A 217 18.81 -11.54 9.86
C ALA A 217 19.54 -12.74 10.47
N LEU A 218 20.31 -13.49 9.67
CA LEU A 218 21.06 -14.65 10.14
C LEU A 218 22.03 -14.29 11.28
N ALA A 219 22.72 -13.16 11.17
CA ALA A 219 23.64 -12.68 12.20
C ALA A 219 22.95 -12.42 13.56
N GLN A 220 21.62 -12.12 13.59
CA GLN A 220 20.86 -11.97 14.85
C GLN A 220 20.63 -13.31 15.56
N TYR A 221 20.75 -14.43 14.84
CA TYR A 221 20.56 -15.79 15.37
C TYR A 221 21.88 -16.55 15.60
N GLY A 222 23.02 -15.85 15.51
CA GLY A 222 24.35 -16.43 15.80
C GLY A 222 24.94 -17.27 14.69
N GLY A 223 24.52 -17.04 13.45
CA GLY A 223 25.05 -17.69 12.24
C GLY A 223 26.05 -16.82 11.50
#